data_6ea39e2e81da808dfad95a74156824f9
#
_entry.id   6ea39e2e81da808dfad95a74156824f9
#
_cell.length_a   1.000
_cell.length_b   1.000
_cell.length_c   1.000
_cell.angle_alpha   90.00
_cell.angle_beta   90.00
_cell.angle_gamma   90.00
#
_symmetry.space_group_name_H-M   'P 1'
#
loop_
_entity.id
_entity.type
_entity.pdbx_description
1 polymer ?
#
loop_
_entity_poly.entity_id
_entity_poly.type
_entity_poly.pdbx_seq_one_letter_code
_entity_poly.pdbx_strand_id
1 'polypeptide(L)'
;MKTKTMSDATHIVCPHCHTINRLPSTRLAENPNCGKCQKALFDGRPIVLNQALFERHINRNDIPVLVDFWAEWCGPCKMMAPHFESAASLLEPNVRLVKINTETEQALAARYTIQSIPTLILFFHGKEIARSSGAMGAQDMVRWVNQHLG
;
A
#
# COMPACT_ATOMS: atom_id res chain seq x y z
N MET A 1 3.40 16.74 16.52
CA MET A 1 2.62 16.13 15.43
C MET A 1 1.15 16.51 15.60
N LYS A 2 0.51 16.90 14.52
CA LYS A 2 -0.88 17.33 14.57
C LYS A 2 -1.81 16.11 14.60
N THR A 3 -2.69 16.04 15.60
CA THR A 3 -3.66 14.96 15.71
C THR A 3 -4.90 15.30 14.88
N LYS A 4 -5.40 14.33 14.12
CA LYS A 4 -6.62 14.51 13.36
C LYS A 4 -7.81 14.59 14.33
N THR A 5 -8.74 15.48 14.03
CA THR A 5 -9.99 15.58 14.79
C THR A 5 -11.02 14.62 14.21
N MET A 6 -12.13 14.44 14.93
CA MET A 6 -13.20 13.57 14.45
C MET A 6 -13.87 14.07 13.17
N SER A 7 -13.77 15.38 12.89
CA SER A 7 -14.34 15.99 11.69
C SER A 7 -13.41 15.96 10.48
N ASP A 8 -12.14 15.53 10.68
CA ASP A 8 -11.19 15.51 9.59
C ASP A 8 -11.59 14.48 8.54
N ALA A 9 -11.60 14.93 7.28
CA ALA A 9 -11.88 14.05 6.16
C ALA A 9 -10.61 13.32 5.74
N THR A 10 -10.75 12.06 5.38
CA THR A 10 -9.68 11.22 4.87
C THR A 10 -10.07 10.73 3.49
N HIS A 11 -9.16 10.82 2.55
CA HIS A 11 -9.37 10.32 1.18
C HIS A 11 -8.78 8.93 1.06
N ILE A 12 -9.59 8.00 0.57
CA ILE A 12 -9.17 6.61 0.34
C ILE A 12 -9.54 6.23 -1.08
N VAL A 13 -8.56 5.76 -1.84
CA VAL A 13 -8.79 5.26 -3.20
C VAL A 13 -9.30 3.83 -3.10
N CYS A 14 -10.45 3.56 -3.74
CA CYS A 14 -11.05 2.22 -3.72
C CYS A 14 -10.11 1.21 -4.41
N PRO A 15 -9.85 0.05 -3.78
CA PRO A 15 -9.00 -0.96 -4.41
C PRO A 15 -9.68 -1.69 -5.56
N HIS A 16 -10.99 -1.51 -5.73
CA HIS A 16 -11.75 -2.21 -6.77
C HIS A 16 -12.05 -1.34 -7.98
N CYS A 17 -12.58 -0.12 -7.78
CA CYS A 17 -12.95 0.77 -8.89
C CYS A 17 -12.08 2.01 -8.98
N HIS A 18 -11.16 2.22 -8.04
CA HIS A 18 -10.17 3.30 -7.99
C HIS A 18 -10.78 4.71 -7.86
N THR A 19 -12.04 4.80 -7.49
CA THR A 19 -12.69 6.05 -7.15
C THR A 19 -12.12 6.57 -5.83
N ILE A 20 -11.92 7.88 -5.74
CA ILE A 20 -11.46 8.52 -4.51
C ILE A 20 -12.65 8.74 -3.60
N ASN A 21 -12.64 8.10 -2.43
CA ASN A 21 -13.68 8.24 -1.42
C ASN A 21 -13.25 9.26 -0.38
N ARG A 22 -14.19 10.02 0.15
CA ARG A 22 -13.95 10.98 1.22
C ARG A 22 -14.84 10.60 2.40
N LEU A 23 -14.21 10.33 3.53
CA LEU A 23 -14.96 9.90 4.74
C LEU A 23 -14.28 10.46 5.99
N PRO A 24 -15.03 10.58 7.10
CA PRO A 24 -14.39 10.98 8.37
C PRO A 24 -13.35 9.96 8.78
N SER A 25 -12.19 10.41 9.27
CA SER A 25 -11.11 9.51 9.65
C SER A 25 -11.52 8.53 10.75
N THR A 26 -12.49 8.89 11.59
CA THR A 26 -13.00 7.99 12.62
C THR A 26 -13.74 6.78 12.05
N ARG A 27 -14.16 6.83 10.79
CA ARG A 27 -14.90 5.73 10.17
C ARG A 27 -14.01 4.70 9.47
N LEU A 28 -12.70 4.93 9.41
CA LEU A 28 -11.79 3.99 8.74
C LEU A 28 -11.86 2.58 9.33
N ALA A 29 -12.01 2.46 10.65
CA ALA A 29 -12.05 1.17 11.33
C ALA A 29 -13.44 0.52 11.32
N GLU A 30 -14.44 1.14 10.69
CA GLU A 30 -15.82 0.67 10.69
C GLU A 30 -16.18 -0.11 9.42
N ASN A 31 -15.20 -0.67 8.73
CA ASN A 31 -15.38 -1.42 7.49
C ASN A 31 -16.16 -0.64 6.43
N PRO A 32 -15.67 0.56 6.05
CA PRO A 32 -16.41 1.39 5.10
C PRO A 32 -16.41 0.78 3.69
N ASN A 33 -17.49 1.04 2.96
CA ASN A 33 -17.62 0.63 1.58
C ASN A 33 -17.44 1.82 0.65
N CYS A 34 -17.00 1.53 -0.58
CA CYS A 34 -16.89 2.54 -1.61
C CYS A 34 -18.27 3.11 -1.95
N GLY A 35 -18.38 4.43 -1.99
CA GLY A 35 -19.65 5.08 -2.32
C GLY A 35 -20.08 4.88 -3.76
N LYS A 36 -19.16 4.47 -4.65
CA LYS A 36 -19.47 4.26 -6.05
C LYS A 36 -19.76 2.79 -6.37
N CYS A 37 -18.84 1.88 -6.04
CA CYS A 37 -18.98 0.47 -6.42
C CYS A 37 -19.57 -0.41 -5.30
N GLN A 38 -19.72 0.13 -4.10
CA GLN A 38 -20.31 -0.53 -2.93
C GLN A 38 -19.46 -1.65 -2.33
N LYS A 39 -18.27 -1.92 -2.87
CA LYS A 39 -17.37 -2.94 -2.33
C LYS A 39 -16.56 -2.36 -1.17
N ALA A 40 -16.04 -3.23 -0.31
CA ALA A 40 -15.25 -2.82 0.84
C ALA A 40 -14.00 -2.03 0.42
N LEU A 41 -13.71 -0.94 1.13
CA LEU A 41 -12.48 -0.18 0.90
C LEU A 41 -11.26 -0.91 1.46
N PHE A 42 -11.45 -1.76 2.46
CA PHE A 42 -10.37 -2.52 3.08
C PHE A 42 -10.83 -3.97 3.24
N ASP A 43 -10.24 -4.86 2.47
CA ASP A 43 -10.58 -6.29 2.55
C ASP A 43 -9.39 -7.14 3.03
N GLY A 44 -8.35 -6.51 3.55
CA GLY A 44 -7.21 -7.19 4.13
C GLY A 44 -6.29 -7.84 3.13
N ARG A 45 -6.29 -7.38 1.87
CA ARG A 45 -5.48 -7.96 0.80
C ARG A 45 -4.69 -6.89 0.06
N PRO A 46 -3.47 -7.23 -0.41
CA PRO A 46 -2.74 -6.34 -1.31
C PRO A 46 -3.47 -6.21 -2.64
N ILE A 47 -3.27 -5.08 -3.31
CA ILE A 47 -3.81 -4.86 -4.64
C ILE A 47 -2.68 -4.82 -5.67
N VAL A 48 -2.95 -5.34 -6.88
CA VAL A 48 -2.00 -5.29 -7.99
C VAL A 48 -2.37 -4.11 -8.87
N LEU A 49 -1.39 -3.23 -9.12
CA LEU A 49 -1.64 -2.01 -9.89
C LEU A 49 -0.71 -1.92 -11.09
N ASN A 50 -1.18 -1.23 -12.14
CA ASN A 50 -0.33 -0.79 -13.25
C ASN A 50 0.15 0.63 -12.97
N GLN A 51 0.97 1.17 -13.89
CA GLN A 51 1.56 2.50 -13.71
C GLN A 51 0.52 3.61 -13.52
N ALA A 52 -0.53 3.61 -14.32
CA ALA A 52 -1.55 4.67 -14.26
C ALA A 52 -2.27 4.68 -12.92
N LEU A 53 -2.66 3.51 -12.42
CA LEU A 53 -3.37 3.40 -11.15
C LEU A 53 -2.43 3.57 -9.95
N PHE A 54 -1.17 3.20 -10.11
CA PHE A 54 -0.15 3.40 -9.07
C PHE A 54 -0.05 4.88 -8.67
N GLU A 55 0.02 5.77 -9.68
CA GLU A 55 0.10 7.22 -9.43
C GLU A 55 -1.08 7.70 -8.58
N ARG A 56 -2.29 7.27 -8.94
CA ARG A 56 -3.48 7.68 -8.19
C ARG A 56 -3.41 7.20 -6.74
N HIS A 57 -3.03 5.95 -6.53
CA HIS A 57 -3.02 5.37 -5.18
C HIS A 57 -1.97 6.01 -4.28
N ILE A 58 -0.75 6.24 -4.76
CA ILE A 58 0.28 6.82 -3.88
C ILE A 58 0.04 8.31 -3.62
N ASN A 59 -0.60 9.03 -4.55
CA ASN A 59 -0.82 10.47 -4.42
C ASN A 59 -2.14 10.83 -3.73
N ARG A 60 -3.19 10.04 -3.91
CA ARG A 60 -4.52 10.42 -3.49
C ARG A 60 -5.05 9.69 -2.27
N ASN A 61 -4.34 8.69 -1.75
CA ASN A 61 -4.64 8.13 -0.44
C ASN A 61 -4.07 9.03 0.64
N ASP A 62 -4.86 9.28 1.69
CA ASP A 62 -4.39 10.00 2.89
C ASP A 62 -3.81 9.05 3.93
N ILE A 63 -3.65 7.78 3.58
CA ILE A 63 -2.92 6.80 4.39
C ILE A 63 -1.65 6.41 3.64
N PRO A 64 -0.61 5.96 4.36
CA PRO A 64 0.60 5.48 3.70
C PRO A 64 0.33 4.27 2.80
N VAL A 65 1.16 4.12 1.78
CA VAL A 65 1.06 3.01 0.82
C VAL A 65 2.39 2.25 0.83
N LEU A 66 2.32 0.97 1.16
CA LEU A 66 3.48 0.09 1.15
C LEU A 66 3.47 -0.69 -0.16
N VAL A 67 4.54 -0.55 -0.95
CA VAL A 67 4.62 -1.15 -2.29
C VAL A 67 5.68 -2.24 -2.32
N ASP A 68 5.28 -3.42 -2.79
CA ASP A 68 6.17 -4.57 -3.03
C ASP A 68 6.52 -4.62 -4.52
N PHE A 69 7.78 -4.35 -4.85
CA PHE A 69 8.30 -4.51 -6.20
C PHE A 69 8.83 -5.93 -6.34
N TRP A 70 8.24 -6.72 -7.24
CA TRP A 70 8.46 -8.16 -7.32
C TRP A 70 8.48 -8.64 -8.78
N ALA A 71 8.78 -9.92 -9.00
CA ALA A 71 8.66 -10.56 -10.31
C ALA A 71 8.36 -12.05 -10.13
N GLU A 72 7.75 -12.66 -11.14
CA GLU A 72 7.34 -14.06 -11.12
C GLU A 72 8.51 -15.03 -10.99
N TRP A 73 9.67 -14.69 -11.56
CA TRP A 73 10.85 -15.56 -11.54
C TRP A 73 11.63 -15.48 -10.23
N CYS A 74 11.26 -14.58 -9.35
CA CYS A 74 12.03 -14.27 -8.15
C CYS A 74 11.60 -15.17 -6.99
N GLY A 75 12.47 -16.10 -6.58
CA GLY A 75 12.20 -17.02 -5.48
C GLY A 75 11.90 -16.32 -4.16
N PRO A 76 12.78 -15.39 -3.69
CA PRO A 76 12.51 -14.65 -2.46
C PRO A 76 11.21 -13.84 -2.49
N CYS A 77 10.81 -13.31 -3.66
CA CYS A 77 9.53 -12.63 -3.81
C CYS A 77 8.36 -13.57 -3.54
N LYS A 78 8.45 -14.80 -4.07
CA LYS A 78 7.39 -15.80 -3.88
C LYS A 78 7.32 -16.27 -2.43
N MET A 79 8.46 -16.39 -1.77
CA MET A 79 8.51 -16.72 -0.35
C MET A 79 7.86 -15.62 0.49
N MET A 80 8.05 -14.37 0.11
CA MET A 80 7.51 -13.24 0.85
C MET A 80 6.01 -13.03 0.59
N ALA A 81 5.47 -13.50 -0.54
CA ALA A 81 4.09 -13.21 -0.93
C ALA A 81 3.06 -13.52 0.17
N PRO A 82 3.07 -14.70 0.82
CA PRO A 82 2.08 -14.94 1.90
C PRO A 82 2.31 -14.03 3.11
N HIS A 83 3.54 -13.61 3.37
CA HIS A 83 3.82 -12.66 4.45
C HIS A 83 3.29 -11.27 4.12
N PHE A 84 3.40 -10.86 2.88
CA PHE A 84 2.87 -9.57 2.44
C PHE A 84 1.34 -9.56 2.54
N GLU A 85 0.69 -10.65 2.16
CA GLU A 85 -0.76 -10.79 2.34
C GLU A 85 -1.17 -10.73 3.81
N SER A 86 -0.44 -11.43 4.69
CA SER A 86 -0.71 -11.36 6.12
C SER A 86 -0.52 -9.95 6.67
N ALA A 87 0.52 -9.27 6.22
CA ALA A 87 0.78 -7.89 6.65
C ALA A 87 -0.35 -6.95 6.22
N ALA A 88 -0.99 -7.19 5.07
CA ALA A 88 -2.11 -6.38 4.62
C ALA A 88 -3.27 -6.44 5.63
N SER A 89 -3.61 -7.63 6.12
CA SER A 89 -4.68 -7.76 7.11
C SER A 89 -4.31 -7.14 8.45
N LEU A 90 -3.01 -7.09 8.78
CA LEU A 90 -2.55 -6.51 10.04
C LEU A 90 -2.41 -4.98 9.98
N LEU A 91 -2.10 -4.43 8.81
CA LEU A 91 -1.83 -3.00 8.66
C LEU A 91 -3.04 -2.18 8.22
N GLU A 92 -3.97 -2.78 7.46
CA GLU A 92 -5.20 -2.05 7.09
C GLU A 92 -6.08 -1.83 8.32
N PRO A 93 -6.78 -0.72 8.42
CA PRO A 93 -6.97 0.34 7.42
C PRO A 93 -5.93 1.47 7.49
N ASN A 94 -4.87 1.30 8.24
CA ASN A 94 -3.90 2.39 8.48
C ASN A 94 -2.86 2.50 7.37
N VAL A 95 -2.67 1.44 6.58
CA VAL A 95 -1.71 1.39 5.48
C VAL A 95 -2.34 0.59 4.33
N ARG A 96 -2.15 1.06 3.10
CA ARG A 96 -2.56 0.33 1.90
C ARG A 96 -1.37 -0.46 1.37
N LEU A 97 -1.57 -1.74 1.04
CA LEU A 97 -0.50 -2.57 0.47
C LEU A 97 -0.74 -2.80 -1.02
N VAL A 98 0.30 -2.57 -1.82
CA VAL A 98 0.26 -2.60 -3.28
C VAL A 98 1.39 -3.48 -3.81
N LYS A 99 1.11 -4.26 -4.86
CA LYS A 99 2.12 -5.04 -5.56
C LYS A 99 2.34 -4.48 -6.96
N ILE A 100 3.61 -4.29 -7.31
CA ILE A 100 4.02 -3.83 -8.65
C ILE A 100 4.96 -4.89 -9.25
N ASN A 101 4.52 -5.47 -10.36
CA ASN A 101 5.33 -6.44 -11.09
C ASN A 101 6.35 -5.69 -11.95
N THR A 102 7.63 -5.85 -11.65
CA THR A 102 8.71 -5.13 -12.33
C THR A 102 8.88 -5.53 -13.79
N GLU A 103 8.38 -6.71 -14.18
CA GLU A 103 8.44 -7.16 -15.57
C GLU A 103 7.39 -6.45 -16.43
N THR A 104 6.20 -6.25 -15.89
CA THR A 104 5.12 -5.59 -16.64
C THR A 104 5.15 -4.07 -16.48
N GLU A 105 5.67 -3.56 -15.36
CA GLU A 105 5.72 -2.11 -15.07
C GLU A 105 7.18 -1.64 -15.01
N GLN A 106 7.91 -1.83 -16.13
CA GLN A 106 9.34 -1.55 -16.19
C GLN A 106 9.66 -0.07 -15.97
N ALA A 107 8.76 0.82 -16.41
CA ALA A 107 8.97 2.27 -16.23
C ALA A 107 8.94 2.64 -14.75
N LEU A 108 8.09 2.01 -13.94
CA LEU A 108 8.07 2.26 -12.50
C LEU A 108 9.32 1.73 -11.83
N ALA A 109 9.77 0.53 -12.20
CA ALA A 109 11.00 -0.04 -11.65
C ALA A 109 12.19 0.88 -11.93
N ALA A 110 12.26 1.43 -13.14
CA ALA A 110 13.34 2.36 -13.53
C ALA A 110 13.23 3.67 -12.74
N ARG A 111 12.02 4.22 -12.61
CA ARG A 111 11.78 5.49 -11.90
C ARG A 111 12.29 5.43 -10.47
N TYR A 112 12.05 4.32 -9.78
CA TYR A 112 12.43 4.18 -8.38
C TYR A 112 13.76 3.45 -8.21
N THR A 113 14.48 3.22 -9.29
CA THR A 113 15.82 2.61 -9.29
C THR A 113 15.79 1.28 -8.52
N ILE A 114 14.88 0.40 -8.93
CA ILE A 114 14.77 -0.92 -8.31
C ILE A 114 15.87 -1.80 -8.87
N GLN A 115 16.90 -2.06 -8.06
CA GLN A 115 18.07 -2.84 -8.47
C GLN A 115 18.02 -4.28 -7.99
N SER A 116 17.22 -4.55 -6.98
CA SER A 116 17.04 -5.90 -6.45
C SER A 116 15.59 -6.08 -6.04
N ILE A 117 15.12 -7.33 -6.05
CA ILE A 117 13.76 -7.67 -5.66
C ILE A 117 13.76 -8.86 -4.71
N PRO A 118 12.81 -8.91 -3.76
CA PRO A 118 11.77 -7.92 -3.52
C PRO A 118 12.35 -6.64 -2.92
N THR A 119 11.77 -5.51 -3.26
CA THR A 119 12.06 -4.24 -2.59
C THR A 119 10.73 -3.65 -2.12
N LEU A 120 10.68 -3.30 -0.85
CA LEU A 120 9.55 -2.61 -0.26
C LEU A 120 9.85 -1.12 -0.20
N ILE A 121 8.91 -0.30 -0.68
CA ILE A 121 8.98 1.15 -0.52
C ILE A 121 7.71 1.62 0.17
N LEU A 122 7.88 2.41 1.22
CA LEU A 122 6.77 3.03 1.94
C LEU A 122 6.61 4.45 1.43
N PHE A 123 5.42 4.77 0.89
CA PHE A 123 5.08 6.10 0.38
C PHE A 123 4.05 6.78 1.26
N PHE A 124 4.11 8.11 1.31
CA PHE A 124 3.05 8.92 1.88
C PHE A 124 2.86 10.17 1.02
N HIS A 125 1.65 10.35 0.49
CA HIS A 125 1.31 11.44 -0.44
C HIS A 125 2.33 11.56 -1.57
N GLY A 126 2.67 10.43 -2.17
CA GLY A 126 3.56 10.36 -3.32
C GLY A 126 5.05 10.40 -3.00
N LYS A 127 5.43 10.62 -1.74
CA LYS A 127 6.84 10.72 -1.35
C LYS A 127 7.32 9.41 -0.77
N GLU A 128 8.51 8.99 -1.17
CA GLU A 128 9.17 7.83 -0.58
C GLU A 128 9.64 8.18 0.83
N ILE A 129 9.12 7.45 1.82
CA ILE A 129 9.52 7.65 3.22
C ILE A 129 10.70 6.75 3.57
N ALA A 130 10.66 5.49 3.12
CA ALA A 130 11.66 4.49 3.46
C ALA A 130 11.63 3.36 2.44
N ARG A 131 12.74 2.63 2.32
CA ARG A 131 12.77 1.41 1.51
C ARG A 131 13.62 0.34 2.17
N SER A 132 13.31 -0.91 1.86
CA SER A 132 14.04 -2.06 2.35
C SER A 132 14.10 -3.10 1.24
N SER A 133 15.29 -3.64 0.99
CA SER A 133 15.49 -4.69 -0.01
C SER A 133 15.65 -6.04 0.68
N GLY A 134 15.12 -7.09 0.04
CA GLY A 134 15.17 -8.44 0.56
C GLY A 134 13.87 -8.86 1.23
N ALA A 135 13.67 -10.17 1.32
CA ALA A 135 12.46 -10.74 1.91
C ALA A 135 12.44 -10.56 3.42
N MET A 136 11.25 -10.35 3.98
CA MET A 136 11.06 -10.33 5.42
C MET A 136 9.70 -10.93 5.75
N GLY A 137 9.55 -11.41 6.99
CA GLY A 137 8.28 -11.96 7.47
C GLY A 137 7.27 -10.88 7.79
N ALA A 138 6.00 -11.30 7.98
CA ALA A 138 4.90 -10.37 8.21
C ALA A 138 5.11 -9.50 9.46
N GLN A 139 5.55 -10.10 10.57
CA GLN A 139 5.75 -9.35 11.83
C GLN A 139 6.88 -8.35 11.72
N ASP A 140 7.97 -8.72 11.05
CA ASP A 140 9.08 -7.80 10.82
C ASP A 140 8.66 -6.66 9.92
N MET A 141 7.84 -6.95 8.92
CA MET A 141 7.31 -5.96 7.99
C MET A 141 6.44 -4.93 8.72
N VAL A 142 5.55 -5.41 9.59
CA VAL A 142 4.69 -4.53 10.40
C VAL A 142 5.54 -3.64 11.32
N ARG A 143 6.55 -4.21 11.99
CA ARG A 143 7.44 -3.43 12.84
C ARG A 143 8.20 -2.38 12.04
N TRP A 144 8.72 -2.76 10.89
CA TRP A 144 9.46 -1.85 10.01
C TRP A 144 8.60 -0.67 9.57
N VAL A 145 7.37 -0.94 9.16
CA VAL A 145 6.43 0.11 8.75
C VAL A 145 6.15 1.04 9.93
N ASN A 146 5.83 0.49 11.09
CA ASN A 146 5.49 1.30 12.27
C ASN A 146 6.65 2.15 12.75
N GLN A 147 7.90 1.68 12.62
CA GLN A 147 9.08 2.46 12.95
C GLN A 147 9.18 3.73 12.10
N HIS A 148 8.75 3.68 10.86
CA HIS A 148 8.85 4.81 9.93
C HIS A 148 7.63 5.72 9.95
N LEU A 149 6.53 5.29 10.55
CA LEU A 149 5.32 6.10 10.67
C LEU A 149 5.19 6.77 12.04
N GLY A 150 5.93 6.23 13.00
CA GLY A 150 5.88 6.65 14.38
C GLY A 150 6.24 8.01 14.68
#